data_9974a4b890df0acfedfa42e73f5b5a32
#
_entry.id   9974a4b890df0acfedfa42e73f5b5a32
#
_cell.length_a   1.000
_cell.length_b   1.000
_cell.length_c   1.000
_cell.angle_alpha   90.00
_cell.angle_beta   90.00
_cell.angle_gamma   90.00
#
_symmetry.space_group_name_H-M   'P 1'
#
loop_
_entity.id
_entity.type
_entity.pdbx_description
1 polymer ?
#
loop_
_entity_poly.entity_id
_entity_poly.type
_entity_poly.pdbx_seq_one_letter_code
_entity_poly.pdbx_strand_id
1 'polypeptide(L)'
;MIDISNRQDVLIHYASPYYDPVKAHEYYEQHKHLKGRPTGRLTDEGKEIWKVTKMNIDQAKKRDNDEARLIKIYSVQEFQKNAKEQRAMVQSKLTELLNAINTKYKTDTEALTETQKNQIEANNRIKKQKSEDLKNKKAREIEALKEDTSDMNADEIEEYYENRKQKMSKISNKYAKENEQNVSSTNNKNNKVREEIRNKKSTLSEQKKKDINKNREDAKQQREKIANELKDNVKKAVSDLQANKAKIKEMYEGIYQDEYDKIASEYSKSKK
;
A
#
# COMPACT_ATOMS: atom_id res chain seq x y z
N MET A 1 19.72 -26.21 -14.68
CA MET A 1 19.10 -25.57 -13.49
C MET A 1 17.87 -26.42 -13.16
N ILE A 2 17.86 -27.09 -12.02
CA ILE A 2 16.76 -27.98 -11.61
C ILE A 2 15.56 -27.11 -11.30
N ASP A 3 14.44 -27.35 -11.95
CA ASP A 3 13.20 -26.63 -11.65
C ASP A 3 12.63 -27.09 -10.30
N ILE A 4 12.93 -26.32 -9.26
CA ILE A 4 12.47 -26.59 -7.88
C ILE A 4 10.93 -26.48 -7.75
N SER A 5 10.23 -25.94 -8.77
CA SER A 5 8.77 -25.88 -8.78
C SER A 5 8.11 -27.23 -9.09
N ASN A 6 8.82 -28.12 -9.78
CA ASN A 6 8.35 -29.47 -10.06
C ASN A 6 8.98 -30.49 -9.11
N ARG A 7 8.32 -30.72 -7.96
CA ARG A 7 8.80 -31.61 -6.89
C ARG A 7 8.99 -33.07 -7.31
N GLN A 8 8.27 -33.53 -8.32
CA GLN A 8 8.44 -34.86 -8.87
C GLN A 8 9.78 -34.99 -9.61
N ASP A 9 10.15 -33.97 -10.39
CA ASP A 9 11.43 -33.97 -11.12
C ASP A 9 12.63 -33.95 -10.18
N VAL A 10 12.52 -33.25 -9.04
CA VAL A 10 13.59 -33.23 -8.02
C VAL A 10 13.74 -34.61 -7.35
N LEU A 11 12.65 -35.27 -7.02
CA LEU A 11 12.67 -36.64 -6.45
C LEU A 11 13.22 -37.67 -7.45
N ILE A 12 12.90 -37.53 -8.73
CA ILE A 12 13.42 -38.38 -9.81
C ILE A 12 14.92 -38.16 -10.00
N HIS A 13 15.40 -36.94 -9.93
CA HIS A 13 16.79 -36.59 -10.22
C HIS A 13 17.78 -37.04 -9.13
N TYR A 14 17.32 -37.12 -7.88
CA TYR A 14 18.11 -37.58 -6.74
C TYR A 14 17.74 -38.99 -6.27
N ALA A 15 17.08 -39.77 -7.13
CA ALA A 15 16.65 -41.09 -6.77
C ALA A 15 17.84 -41.98 -6.38
N SER A 16 17.63 -42.77 -5.35
CA SER A 16 18.51 -43.84 -4.92
C SER A 16 18.83 -44.76 -6.11
N PRO A 17 20.01 -45.38 -6.18
CA PRO A 17 20.30 -46.40 -7.21
C PRO A 17 19.29 -47.55 -7.24
N TYR A 18 18.45 -47.69 -6.20
CA TYR A 18 17.35 -48.66 -6.16
C TYR A 18 16.00 -48.02 -6.55
N TYR A 19 15.98 -46.71 -6.87
CA TYR A 19 14.75 -45.98 -7.16
C TYR A 19 14.65 -45.66 -8.65
N ASP A 20 13.88 -46.47 -9.39
CA ASP A 20 13.27 -46.10 -10.66
C ASP A 20 11.76 -45.94 -10.36
N PRO A 21 11.21 -44.72 -10.35
CA PRO A 21 9.82 -44.48 -9.90
C PRO A 21 8.80 -45.20 -10.82
N VAL A 22 9.11 -45.31 -12.11
CA VAL A 22 8.22 -45.96 -13.06
C VAL A 22 8.24 -47.48 -12.83
N LYS A 23 9.42 -48.07 -12.78
CA LYS A 23 9.56 -49.50 -12.52
C LYS A 23 9.14 -49.91 -11.12
N ALA A 24 9.41 -49.07 -10.09
CA ALA A 24 8.97 -49.36 -8.73
C ALA A 24 7.43 -49.29 -8.63
N HIS A 25 6.77 -48.36 -9.31
CA HIS A 25 5.32 -48.28 -9.33
C HIS A 25 4.68 -49.44 -10.14
N GLU A 26 5.21 -49.74 -11.31
CA GLU A 26 4.74 -50.89 -12.13
C GLU A 26 4.92 -52.20 -11.36
N TYR A 27 6.04 -52.38 -10.72
CA TYR A 27 6.33 -53.61 -9.94
C TYR A 27 5.41 -53.69 -8.72
N TYR A 28 5.20 -52.60 -7.99
CA TYR A 28 4.25 -52.54 -6.89
C TYR A 28 2.81 -52.86 -7.36
N GLU A 29 2.33 -52.26 -8.42
CA GLU A 29 0.99 -52.55 -8.98
C GLU A 29 0.83 -54.02 -9.40
N GLN A 30 1.88 -54.63 -9.96
CA GLN A 30 1.87 -56.04 -10.36
C GLN A 30 1.88 -57.01 -9.17
N HIS A 31 2.52 -56.63 -8.07
CA HIS A 31 2.79 -57.56 -6.93
C HIS A 31 2.00 -57.20 -5.65
N LYS A 32 1.23 -56.13 -5.61
CA LYS A 32 0.46 -55.70 -4.42
C LYS A 32 -0.56 -56.75 -3.90
N HIS A 33 -0.93 -57.70 -4.69
CA HIS A 33 -1.85 -58.79 -4.35
C HIS A 33 -1.15 -60.04 -3.87
N LEU A 34 0.18 -60.11 -3.96
CA LEU A 34 0.96 -61.24 -3.43
C LEU A 34 1.15 -61.08 -1.90
N LYS A 35 0.10 -61.36 -1.16
CA LYS A 35 0.13 -61.39 0.32
C LYS A 35 0.65 -62.76 0.82
N GLY A 36 1.96 -62.97 0.73
CA GLY A 36 2.54 -64.16 1.32
C GLY A 36 4.03 -63.94 1.63
N ARG A 37 4.37 -63.78 2.89
CA ARG A 37 5.79 -63.87 3.31
C ARG A 37 6.28 -65.27 3.08
N PRO A 38 7.46 -65.51 2.41
CA PRO A 38 8.04 -66.81 2.37
C PRO A 38 8.26 -67.31 3.79
N THR A 39 7.66 -68.45 4.13
CA THR A 39 7.74 -69.03 5.48
C THR A 39 9.04 -69.79 5.70
N GLY A 40 9.96 -69.75 4.75
CA GLY A 40 11.28 -70.42 4.85
C GLY A 40 12.25 -69.60 5.71
N ARG A 41 12.97 -70.25 6.63
CA ARG A 41 14.12 -69.67 7.32
C ARG A 41 15.27 -69.52 6.35
N LEU A 42 15.83 -68.33 6.19
CA LEU A 42 17.03 -68.09 5.42
C LEU A 42 18.19 -68.92 5.95
N THR A 43 19.08 -69.38 5.05
CA THR A 43 20.39 -69.88 5.41
C THR A 43 21.22 -68.81 6.10
N ASP A 44 22.33 -69.17 6.69
CA ASP A 44 23.16 -68.15 7.37
C ASP A 44 23.80 -67.21 6.36
N GLU A 45 24.13 -67.67 5.18
CA GLU A 45 24.56 -66.87 4.02
C GLU A 45 23.45 -65.92 3.55
N GLY A 46 22.22 -66.42 3.37
CA GLY A 46 21.06 -65.57 3.02
C GLY A 46 20.74 -64.49 4.07
N LYS A 47 20.99 -64.77 5.36
CA LYS A 47 20.84 -63.74 6.42
C LYS A 47 21.88 -62.62 6.30
N GLU A 48 23.12 -62.94 6.02
CA GLU A 48 24.17 -61.91 5.83
C GLU A 48 23.92 -61.08 4.57
N ILE A 49 23.53 -61.69 3.47
CA ILE A 49 23.13 -60.99 2.25
C ILE A 49 21.95 -60.06 2.54
N TRP A 50 20.91 -60.58 3.20
CA TRP A 50 19.76 -59.77 3.58
C TRP A 50 20.14 -58.57 4.49
N LYS A 51 21.02 -58.81 5.44
CA LYS A 51 21.50 -57.74 6.34
C LYS A 51 22.17 -56.60 5.58
N VAL A 52 23.05 -56.91 4.61
CA VAL A 52 23.72 -55.93 3.78
C VAL A 52 22.72 -55.23 2.84
N THR A 53 21.83 -55.96 2.17
CA THR A 53 20.81 -55.44 1.29
C THR A 53 19.87 -54.48 2.08
N LYS A 54 19.39 -54.91 3.24
CA LYS A 54 18.56 -54.09 4.10
C LYS A 54 19.25 -52.78 4.49
N MET A 55 20.53 -52.84 4.84
CA MET A 55 21.31 -51.65 5.23
C MET A 55 21.39 -50.67 4.05
N ASN A 56 21.59 -51.14 2.83
CA ASN A 56 21.63 -50.28 1.63
C ASN A 56 20.28 -49.65 1.36
N ILE A 57 19.18 -50.40 1.49
CA ILE A 57 17.81 -49.90 1.32
C ILE A 57 17.50 -48.85 2.39
N ASP A 58 17.88 -49.07 3.66
CA ASP A 58 17.69 -48.09 4.72
C ASP A 58 18.45 -46.79 4.48
N GLN A 59 19.66 -46.85 3.95
CA GLN A 59 20.45 -45.69 3.57
C GLN A 59 19.79 -44.93 2.43
N ALA A 60 19.29 -45.60 1.39
CA ALA A 60 18.57 -45.00 0.29
C ALA A 60 17.29 -44.32 0.77
N LYS A 61 16.47 -45.00 1.56
CA LYS A 61 15.26 -44.46 2.19
C LYS A 61 15.54 -43.21 3.02
N LYS A 62 16.66 -43.21 3.78
CA LYS A 62 17.07 -42.03 4.55
C LYS A 62 17.38 -40.86 3.64
N ARG A 63 18.15 -41.09 2.57
CA ARG A 63 18.49 -40.04 1.55
C ARG A 63 17.24 -39.39 0.97
N ASP A 64 16.29 -40.20 0.47
CA ASP A 64 15.07 -39.71 -0.12
C ASP A 64 14.21 -38.91 0.85
N ASN A 65 14.15 -39.32 2.12
CA ASN A 65 13.49 -38.56 3.18
C ASN A 65 14.19 -37.22 3.49
N ASP A 66 15.52 -37.19 3.45
CA ASP A 66 16.28 -35.96 3.70
C ASP A 66 16.11 -34.98 2.51
N GLU A 67 16.07 -35.47 1.27
CA GLU A 67 15.76 -34.66 0.10
C GLU A 67 14.33 -34.09 0.16
N ALA A 68 13.33 -34.88 0.52
CA ALA A 68 11.97 -34.38 0.69
C ALA A 68 11.91 -33.27 1.76
N ARG A 69 12.73 -33.35 2.81
CA ARG A 69 12.88 -32.28 3.80
C ARG A 69 13.52 -31.01 3.22
N LEU A 70 14.58 -31.17 2.41
CA LEU A 70 15.25 -30.05 1.76
C LEU A 70 14.32 -29.31 0.79
N ILE A 71 13.56 -30.04 -0.03
CA ILE A 71 12.55 -29.45 -0.92
C ILE A 71 11.57 -28.57 -0.14
N LYS A 72 11.05 -29.07 1.00
CA LYS A 72 10.17 -28.27 1.86
C LYS A 72 10.87 -27.02 2.40
N ILE A 73 12.13 -27.14 2.83
CA ILE A 73 12.89 -25.99 3.37
C ILE A 73 13.05 -24.92 2.29
N TYR A 74 13.50 -25.29 1.10
CA TYR A 74 13.68 -24.35 -0.02
C TYR A 74 12.37 -23.71 -0.44
N SER A 75 11.29 -24.48 -0.56
CA SER A 75 9.96 -23.92 -0.87
C SER A 75 9.51 -22.87 0.15
N VAL A 76 9.70 -23.16 1.45
CA VAL A 76 9.33 -22.21 2.52
C VAL A 76 10.20 -20.95 2.48
N GLN A 77 11.51 -21.09 2.22
CA GLN A 77 12.41 -19.95 2.08
C GLN A 77 12.02 -19.05 0.91
N GLU A 78 11.66 -19.65 -0.21
CA GLU A 78 11.18 -18.91 -1.39
C GLU A 78 9.87 -18.18 -1.11
N PHE A 79 8.89 -18.84 -0.48
CA PHE A 79 7.63 -18.17 -0.08
C PHE A 79 7.88 -17.00 0.86
N GLN A 80 8.81 -17.15 1.82
CA GLN A 80 9.18 -16.06 2.74
C GLN A 80 9.86 -14.90 2.00
N LYS A 81 10.75 -15.18 1.05
CA LYS A 81 11.39 -14.17 0.22
C LYS A 81 10.36 -13.40 -0.59
N ASN A 82 9.50 -14.11 -1.31
CA ASN A 82 8.45 -13.50 -2.14
C ASN A 82 7.49 -12.63 -1.29
N ALA A 83 7.06 -13.11 -0.13
CA ALA A 83 6.22 -12.34 0.77
C ALA A 83 6.92 -11.08 1.31
N LYS A 84 8.23 -11.14 1.58
CA LYS A 84 9.04 -9.97 1.98
C LYS A 84 9.11 -8.93 0.86
N GLU A 85 9.37 -9.36 -0.36
CA GLU A 85 9.43 -8.48 -1.54
C GLU A 85 8.07 -7.82 -1.81
N GLN A 86 6.98 -8.57 -1.78
CA GLN A 86 5.64 -8.04 -1.95
C GLN A 86 5.28 -7.00 -0.87
N ARG A 87 5.63 -7.25 0.40
CA ARG A 87 5.43 -6.28 1.49
C ARG A 87 6.25 -5.02 1.30
N ALA A 88 7.48 -5.14 0.81
CA ALA A 88 8.32 -3.98 0.48
C ALA A 88 7.71 -3.14 -0.64
N MET A 89 7.17 -3.78 -1.69
CA MET A 89 6.46 -3.09 -2.78
C MET A 89 5.21 -2.34 -2.27
N VAL A 90 4.41 -2.97 -1.41
CA VAL A 90 3.24 -2.32 -0.78
C VAL A 90 3.67 -1.10 0.03
N GLN A 91 4.78 -1.20 0.77
CA GLN A 91 5.31 -0.08 1.56
C GLN A 91 5.81 1.07 0.68
N SER A 92 6.56 0.77 -0.40
CA SER A 92 7.03 1.79 -1.35
C SER A 92 5.86 2.54 -1.98
N LYS A 93 4.87 1.80 -2.50
CA LYS A 93 3.67 2.36 -3.09
C LYS A 93 2.88 3.23 -2.12
N LEU A 94 2.74 2.81 -0.85
CA LEU A 94 2.10 3.62 0.17
C LEU A 94 2.86 4.94 0.39
N THR A 95 4.19 4.89 0.48
CA THR A 95 5.03 6.07 0.66
C THR A 95 4.88 7.04 -0.50
N GLU A 96 4.88 6.56 -1.73
CA GLU A 96 4.67 7.36 -2.94
C GLU A 96 3.30 8.05 -2.93
N LEU A 97 2.23 7.31 -2.61
CA LEU A 97 0.87 7.86 -2.52
C LEU A 97 0.74 8.92 -1.42
N LEU A 98 1.34 8.69 -0.24
CA LEU A 98 1.33 9.66 0.84
C LEU A 98 2.11 10.94 0.48
N ASN A 99 3.23 10.82 -0.22
CA ASN A 99 4.00 11.95 -0.71
C ASN A 99 3.20 12.74 -1.77
N ALA A 100 2.55 12.06 -2.71
CA ALA A 100 1.70 12.70 -3.72
C ALA A 100 0.53 13.47 -3.07
N ILE A 101 -0.15 12.88 -2.08
CA ILE A 101 -1.22 13.54 -1.33
C ILE A 101 -0.67 14.78 -0.60
N ASN A 102 0.48 14.69 0.05
CA ASN A 102 1.09 15.80 0.76
C ASN A 102 1.48 16.95 -0.19
N THR A 103 2.09 16.62 -1.33
CA THR A 103 2.47 17.60 -2.35
C THR A 103 1.24 18.30 -2.90
N LYS A 104 0.22 17.55 -3.31
CA LYS A 104 -1.04 18.09 -3.81
C LYS A 104 -1.68 19.04 -2.79
N TYR A 105 -1.81 18.59 -1.53
CA TYR A 105 -2.38 19.43 -0.47
C TYR A 105 -1.58 20.74 -0.27
N LYS A 106 -0.25 20.70 -0.33
CA LYS A 106 0.61 21.88 -0.23
C LYS A 106 0.32 22.85 -1.38
N THR A 107 0.34 22.36 -2.61
CA THR A 107 0.08 23.17 -3.81
C THR A 107 -1.31 23.80 -3.77
N ASP A 108 -2.36 23.04 -3.44
CA ASP A 108 -3.72 23.53 -3.35
C ASP A 108 -3.88 24.60 -2.25
N THR A 109 -3.19 24.43 -1.10
CA THR A 109 -3.20 25.39 0.00
C THR A 109 -2.46 26.69 -0.37
N GLU A 110 -1.37 26.61 -1.10
CA GLU A 110 -0.62 27.76 -1.62
C GLU A 110 -1.46 28.52 -2.65
N ALA A 111 -2.12 27.82 -3.57
CA ALA A 111 -3.03 28.44 -4.55
C ALA A 111 -4.21 29.17 -3.90
N LEU A 112 -4.80 28.58 -2.84
CA LEU A 112 -5.86 29.24 -2.07
C LEU A 112 -5.34 30.49 -1.34
N THR A 113 -4.11 30.46 -0.85
CA THR A 113 -3.47 31.60 -0.17
C THR A 113 -3.24 32.75 -1.16
N GLU A 114 -2.73 32.43 -2.34
CA GLU A 114 -2.50 33.43 -3.39
C GLU A 114 -3.83 34.02 -3.90
N THR A 115 -4.86 33.19 -4.09
CA THR A 115 -6.21 33.64 -4.42
C THR A 115 -6.74 34.63 -3.38
N GLN A 116 -6.57 34.33 -2.08
CA GLN A 116 -6.96 35.23 -0.99
C GLN A 116 -6.27 36.58 -1.09
N LYS A 117 -4.95 36.57 -1.29
CA LYS A 117 -4.12 37.77 -1.41
C LYS A 117 -4.60 38.62 -2.58
N ASN A 118 -4.75 38.04 -3.75
CA ASN A 118 -5.15 38.75 -4.95
C ASN A 118 -6.54 39.37 -4.83
N GLN A 119 -7.50 38.66 -4.23
CA GLN A 119 -8.85 39.20 -3.99
C GLN A 119 -8.86 40.36 -2.99
N ILE A 120 -8.09 40.26 -1.89
CA ILE A 120 -7.97 41.33 -0.91
C ILE A 120 -7.27 42.55 -1.50
N GLU A 121 -6.23 42.37 -2.32
CA GLU A 121 -5.56 43.47 -3.02
C GLU A 121 -6.48 44.13 -4.01
N ALA A 122 -7.26 43.39 -4.79
CA ALA A 122 -8.24 43.95 -5.72
C ALA A 122 -9.30 44.79 -5.00
N ASN A 123 -9.84 44.26 -3.88
CA ASN A 123 -10.80 45.01 -3.05
C ASN A 123 -10.18 46.32 -2.49
N ASN A 124 -8.93 46.27 -2.08
CA ASN A 124 -8.23 47.42 -1.53
C ASN A 124 -7.92 48.48 -2.61
N ARG A 125 -7.59 48.04 -3.86
CA ARG A 125 -7.43 48.97 -5.01
C ARG A 125 -8.73 49.69 -5.32
N ILE A 126 -9.85 48.96 -5.38
CA ILE A 126 -11.19 49.56 -5.60
C ILE A 126 -11.53 50.54 -4.48
N LYS A 127 -11.26 50.21 -3.21
CA LYS A 127 -11.44 51.08 -2.06
C LYS A 127 -10.67 52.40 -2.25
N LYS A 128 -9.37 52.28 -2.59
CA LYS A 128 -8.47 53.45 -2.77
C LYS A 128 -8.99 54.35 -3.89
N GLN A 129 -9.33 53.78 -5.02
CA GLN A 129 -9.88 54.51 -6.16
C GLN A 129 -11.16 55.26 -5.77
N LYS A 130 -12.12 54.58 -5.13
CA LYS A 130 -13.37 55.21 -4.69
C LYS A 130 -13.13 56.31 -3.64
N SER A 131 -12.16 56.15 -2.73
CA SER A 131 -11.81 57.20 -1.77
C SER A 131 -11.20 58.40 -2.45
N GLU A 132 -10.43 58.23 -3.51
CA GLU A 132 -9.83 59.29 -4.31
C GLU A 132 -10.91 60.05 -5.15
N ASP A 133 -11.85 59.29 -5.75
CA ASP A 133 -12.98 59.86 -6.46
C ASP A 133 -13.88 60.69 -5.53
N LEU A 134 -14.14 60.18 -4.28
CA LEU A 134 -14.90 60.93 -3.29
C LEU A 134 -14.18 62.22 -2.86
N LYS A 135 -12.86 62.17 -2.71
CA LYS A 135 -12.04 63.34 -2.41
C LYS A 135 -12.11 64.41 -3.52
N ASN A 136 -12.01 63.96 -4.79
CA ASN A 136 -12.09 64.84 -5.94
C ASN A 136 -13.50 65.45 -6.10
N LYS A 137 -14.57 64.66 -5.89
CA LYS A 137 -15.94 65.16 -5.89
C LYS A 137 -16.14 66.19 -4.81
N LYS A 138 -15.69 65.91 -3.56
CA LYS A 138 -15.75 66.86 -2.44
C LYS A 138 -15.06 68.18 -2.79
N ALA A 139 -13.85 68.11 -3.37
CA ALA A 139 -13.11 69.29 -3.76
C ALA A 139 -13.88 70.16 -4.80
N ARG A 140 -14.48 69.47 -5.81
CA ARG A 140 -15.29 70.16 -6.83
C ARG A 140 -16.55 70.78 -6.24
N GLU A 141 -17.28 70.08 -5.34
CA GLU A 141 -18.49 70.65 -4.70
C GLU A 141 -18.15 71.83 -3.79
N ILE A 142 -17.00 71.85 -3.13
CA ILE A 142 -16.53 72.96 -2.32
C ILE A 142 -16.09 74.13 -3.20
N GLU A 143 -15.42 73.86 -4.31
CA GLU A 143 -14.99 74.88 -5.25
C GLU A 143 -16.20 75.59 -5.92
N ALA A 144 -17.26 74.81 -6.21
CA ALA A 144 -18.50 75.34 -6.77
C ALA A 144 -19.27 76.25 -5.80
N LEU A 145 -18.90 76.33 -4.51
CA LEU A 145 -19.45 77.25 -3.57
C LEU A 145 -18.78 78.64 -3.61
N LYS A 146 -17.80 78.85 -4.45
CA LYS A 146 -17.14 80.14 -4.59
C LYS A 146 -18.01 81.00 -5.54
N GLU A 147 -18.40 82.18 -5.05
CA GLU A 147 -19.08 83.22 -5.78
C GLU A 147 -18.18 84.46 -5.84
N ASP A 148 -18.38 85.26 -6.84
CA ASP A 148 -17.74 86.58 -6.96
C ASP A 148 -18.39 87.49 -5.88
N THR A 149 -17.62 88.10 -5.03
CA THR A 149 -18.05 88.96 -3.95
C THR A 149 -17.73 90.42 -4.21
N SER A 150 -17.30 90.75 -5.44
CA SER A 150 -16.87 92.10 -5.79
C SER A 150 -17.95 93.21 -5.69
N ASP A 151 -19.21 92.81 -5.88
CA ASP A 151 -20.37 93.71 -5.86
C ASP A 151 -21.18 93.58 -4.56
N MET A 152 -20.72 92.85 -3.52
CA MET A 152 -21.42 92.67 -2.24
C MET A 152 -21.04 93.72 -1.24
N ASN A 153 -22.01 94.10 -0.39
CA ASN A 153 -21.75 94.96 0.78
C ASN A 153 -21.19 94.13 1.95
N ALA A 154 -20.80 94.81 3.02
CA ALA A 154 -20.13 94.11 4.17
C ALA A 154 -21.02 93.05 4.86
N ASP A 155 -22.30 93.33 5.05
CA ASP A 155 -23.24 92.40 5.70
C ASP A 155 -23.53 91.20 4.79
N GLU A 156 -23.68 91.43 3.48
CA GLU A 156 -23.84 90.34 2.50
C GLU A 156 -22.58 89.42 2.40
N ILE A 157 -21.41 89.98 2.53
CA ILE A 157 -20.15 89.26 2.55
C ILE A 157 -20.08 88.39 3.77
N GLU A 158 -20.44 88.86 4.97
CA GLU A 158 -20.46 88.13 6.22
C GLU A 158 -21.45 86.93 6.15
N GLU A 159 -22.67 87.20 5.69
CA GLU A 159 -23.69 86.16 5.50
C GLU A 159 -23.26 85.14 4.46
N TYR A 160 -22.63 85.52 3.37
CA TYR A 160 -22.07 84.62 2.37
C TYR A 160 -21.03 83.67 2.98
N TYR A 161 -20.07 84.21 3.78
CA TYR A 161 -19.04 83.36 4.39
C TYR A 161 -19.60 82.41 5.44
N GLU A 162 -20.55 82.83 6.23
CA GLU A 162 -21.21 81.94 7.21
C GLU A 162 -22.03 80.85 6.49
N ASN A 163 -22.83 81.20 5.50
CA ASN A 163 -23.58 80.26 4.69
C ASN A 163 -22.63 79.26 3.96
N ARG A 164 -21.54 79.76 3.40
CA ARG A 164 -20.51 78.96 2.78
C ARG A 164 -19.86 77.99 3.73
N LYS A 165 -19.49 78.41 4.94
CA LYS A 165 -18.93 77.60 6.03
C LYS A 165 -19.88 76.46 6.39
N GLN A 166 -21.17 76.76 6.56
CA GLN A 166 -22.18 75.76 6.85
C GLN A 166 -22.33 74.72 5.72
N LYS A 167 -22.37 75.18 4.47
CA LYS A 167 -22.44 74.33 3.29
C LYS A 167 -21.20 73.44 3.19
N MET A 168 -19.99 73.99 3.37
CA MET A 168 -18.73 73.25 3.37
C MET A 168 -18.70 72.19 4.47
N SER A 169 -19.23 72.50 5.68
CA SER A 169 -19.34 71.51 6.79
C SER A 169 -20.28 70.37 6.39
N LYS A 170 -21.45 70.67 5.81
CA LYS A 170 -22.40 69.64 5.36
C LYS A 170 -21.79 68.75 4.25
N ILE A 171 -21.09 69.32 3.27
CA ILE A 171 -20.39 68.59 2.22
C ILE A 171 -19.30 67.72 2.86
N SER A 172 -18.50 68.26 3.77
CA SER A 172 -17.43 67.50 4.44
C SER A 172 -17.97 66.28 5.17
N ASN A 173 -19.07 66.48 5.94
CA ASN A 173 -19.71 65.39 6.70
C ASN A 173 -20.32 64.30 5.74
N LYS A 174 -20.96 64.73 4.65
CA LYS A 174 -21.48 63.83 3.61
C LYS A 174 -20.37 62.89 3.06
N TYR A 175 -19.26 63.47 2.62
CA TYR A 175 -18.16 62.71 2.02
C TYR A 175 -17.36 61.88 3.05
N ALA A 176 -17.28 62.38 4.31
CA ALA A 176 -16.70 61.57 5.40
C ALA A 176 -17.54 60.32 5.65
N LYS A 177 -18.87 60.42 5.73
CA LYS A 177 -19.77 59.28 5.88
C LYS A 177 -19.72 58.30 4.70
N GLU A 178 -19.69 58.82 3.47
CA GLU A 178 -19.58 58.00 2.27
C GLU A 178 -18.22 57.21 2.21
N ASN A 179 -17.12 57.86 2.65
CA ASN A 179 -15.82 57.20 2.72
C ASN A 179 -15.77 56.16 3.85
N GLU A 180 -16.40 56.42 4.97
CA GLU A 180 -16.55 55.46 6.07
C GLU A 180 -17.32 54.22 5.63
N GLN A 181 -18.42 54.40 4.88
CA GLN A 181 -19.18 53.31 4.27
C GLN A 181 -18.34 52.51 3.26
N ASN A 182 -17.52 53.19 2.45
CA ASN A 182 -16.59 52.53 1.50
C ASN A 182 -15.58 51.67 2.23
N VAL A 183 -14.99 52.16 3.33
CA VAL A 183 -14.05 51.41 4.16
C VAL A 183 -14.73 50.20 4.82
N SER A 184 -15.88 50.41 5.44
CA SER A 184 -16.64 49.33 6.11
C SER A 184 -17.08 48.26 5.14
N SER A 185 -17.63 48.63 3.98
CA SER A 185 -18.03 47.68 2.91
C SER A 185 -16.81 46.83 2.44
N THR A 186 -15.66 47.47 2.24
CA THR A 186 -14.45 46.77 1.80
C THR A 186 -13.95 45.81 2.87
N ASN A 187 -13.94 46.20 4.16
CA ASN A 187 -13.56 45.35 5.26
C ASN A 187 -14.48 44.12 5.34
N ASN A 188 -15.78 44.30 5.17
CA ASN A 188 -16.75 43.19 5.16
C ASN A 188 -16.48 42.22 3.99
N LYS A 189 -16.18 42.74 2.79
CA LYS A 189 -15.80 41.92 1.64
C LYS A 189 -14.53 41.13 1.93
N ASN A 190 -13.51 41.78 2.47
CA ASN A 190 -12.24 41.13 2.81
C ASN A 190 -12.42 40.05 3.89
N ASN A 191 -13.29 40.28 4.88
CA ASN A 191 -13.59 39.29 5.90
C ASN A 191 -14.31 38.07 5.32
N LYS A 192 -15.28 38.26 4.41
CA LYS A 192 -15.93 37.18 3.68
C LYS A 192 -14.91 36.35 2.88
N VAL A 193 -14.00 36.99 2.15
CA VAL A 193 -12.94 36.31 1.42
C VAL A 193 -12.07 35.45 2.37
N ARG A 194 -11.69 36.00 3.54
CA ARG A 194 -10.89 35.25 4.52
C ARG A 194 -11.64 34.03 5.05
N GLU A 195 -12.92 34.19 5.35
CA GLU A 195 -13.78 33.13 5.86
C GLU A 195 -13.97 32.01 4.81
N GLU A 196 -14.31 32.37 3.57
CA GLU A 196 -14.44 31.41 2.48
C GLU A 196 -13.16 30.59 2.24
N ILE A 197 -12.01 31.26 2.22
CA ILE A 197 -10.72 30.58 2.03
C ILE A 197 -10.39 29.70 3.24
N ARG A 198 -10.69 30.14 4.45
CA ARG A 198 -10.53 29.33 5.69
C ARG A 198 -11.36 28.05 5.60
N ASN A 199 -12.62 28.16 5.19
CA ASN A 199 -13.52 27.00 5.05
C ASN A 199 -13.01 26.04 3.97
N LYS A 200 -12.58 26.54 2.80
CA LYS A 200 -11.97 25.71 1.76
C LYS A 200 -10.71 24.98 2.24
N LYS A 201 -9.84 25.67 3.00
CA LYS A 201 -8.64 25.03 3.59
C LYS A 201 -9.00 23.94 4.60
N SER A 202 -10.06 24.14 5.41
CA SER A 202 -10.56 23.13 6.35
C SER A 202 -11.06 21.89 5.62
N THR A 203 -11.92 22.06 4.62
CA THR A 203 -12.42 20.96 3.78
C THR A 203 -11.29 20.19 3.11
N LEU A 204 -10.30 20.91 2.58
CA LEU A 204 -9.13 20.32 1.95
C LEU A 204 -8.30 19.49 2.96
N SER A 205 -8.15 19.99 4.20
CA SER A 205 -7.47 19.27 5.28
C SER A 205 -8.20 17.98 5.67
N GLU A 206 -9.54 18.02 5.73
CA GLU A 206 -10.36 16.84 6.02
C GLU A 206 -10.26 15.80 4.89
N GLN A 207 -10.29 16.25 3.64
CA GLN A 207 -10.10 15.36 2.49
C GLN A 207 -8.73 14.70 2.51
N LYS A 208 -7.67 15.47 2.80
CA LYS A 208 -6.32 14.92 2.99
C LYS A 208 -6.29 13.79 4.03
N LYS A 209 -6.93 14.01 5.20
CA LYS A 209 -6.99 12.99 6.26
C LYS A 209 -7.72 11.73 5.78
N LYS A 210 -8.84 11.89 5.07
CA LYS A 210 -9.60 10.76 4.51
C LYS A 210 -8.77 9.97 3.52
N ASP A 211 -8.10 10.64 2.60
CA ASP A 211 -7.26 10.00 1.57
C ASP A 211 -6.07 9.25 2.20
N ILE A 212 -5.40 9.85 3.18
CA ILE A 212 -4.31 9.20 3.93
C ILE A 212 -4.81 7.94 4.65
N ASN A 213 -5.94 8.03 5.36
CA ASN A 213 -6.49 6.91 6.12
C ASN A 213 -6.92 5.77 5.18
N LYS A 214 -7.57 6.09 4.06
CA LYS A 214 -7.95 5.11 3.04
C LYS A 214 -6.72 4.36 2.51
N ASN A 215 -5.68 5.07 2.07
CA ASN A 215 -4.48 4.43 1.53
C ASN A 215 -3.73 3.58 2.58
N ARG A 216 -3.75 3.99 3.86
CA ARG A 216 -3.18 3.19 4.95
C ARG A 216 -3.96 1.90 5.20
N GLU A 217 -5.30 1.98 5.16
CA GLU A 217 -6.14 0.81 5.35
C GLU A 217 -6.01 -0.17 4.18
N ASP A 218 -6.00 0.32 2.95
CA ASP A 218 -5.76 -0.49 1.74
C ASP A 218 -4.39 -1.21 1.82
N ALA A 219 -3.34 -0.52 2.24
CA ALA A 219 -2.02 -1.11 2.41
C ALA A 219 -1.99 -2.15 3.56
N LYS A 220 -2.75 -1.94 4.63
CA LYS A 220 -2.90 -2.91 5.72
C LYS A 220 -3.57 -4.19 5.22
N GLN A 221 -4.68 -4.08 4.52
CA GLN A 221 -5.41 -5.23 3.95
C GLN A 221 -4.54 -6.02 2.97
N GLN A 222 -3.76 -5.35 2.12
CA GLN A 222 -2.82 -6.02 1.23
C GLN A 222 -1.74 -6.80 2.00
N ARG A 223 -1.19 -6.25 3.09
CA ARG A 223 -0.21 -6.95 3.93
C ARG A 223 -0.81 -8.15 4.67
N GLU A 224 -2.05 -8.05 5.13
CA GLU A 224 -2.78 -9.15 5.75
C GLU A 224 -3.03 -10.28 4.72
N LYS A 225 -3.42 -9.94 3.49
CA LYS A 225 -3.55 -10.90 2.41
C LYS A 225 -2.24 -11.65 2.14
N ILE A 226 -1.12 -10.94 1.98
CA ILE A 226 0.22 -11.52 1.80
C ILE A 226 0.59 -12.44 2.98
N ALA A 227 0.24 -12.06 4.22
CA ALA A 227 0.52 -12.88 5.40
C ALA A 227 -0.30 -14.18 5.40
N ASN A 228 -1.57 -14.13 5.01
CA ASN A 228 -2.44 -15.30 4.91
C ASN A 228 -1.97 -16.24 3.78
N GLU A 229 -1.66 -15.71 2.61
CA GLU A 229 -1.11 -16.49 1.49
C GLU A 229 0.20 -17.20 1.88
N LEU A 230 1.10 -16.52 2.58
CA LEU A 230 2.33 -17.13 3.10
C LEU A 230 2.01 -18.27 4.06
N LYS A 231 1.07 -18.08 5.00
CA LYS A 231 0.66 -19.10 5.96
C LYS A 231 0.08 -20.33 5.26
N ASP A 232 -0.74 -20.13 4.24
CA ASP A 232 -1.36 -21.24 3.51
C ASP A 232 -0.34 -21.99 2.66
N ASN A 233 0.59 -21.28 2.00
CA ASN A 233 1.68 -21.88 1.25
C ASN A 233 2.61 -22.70 2.15
N VAL A 234 2.93 -22.22 3.35
CA VAL A 234 3.73 -22.97 4.33
C VAL A 234 2.98 -24.22 4.81
N LYS A 235 1.68 -24.13 5.10
CA LYS A 235 0.86 -25.31 5.45
C LYS A 235 0.85 -26.33 4.32
N LYS A 236 0.68 -25.90 3.09
CA LYS A 236 0.73 -26.76 1.91
C LYS A 236 2.07 -27.48 1.81
N ALA A 237 3.20 -26.76 1.96
CA ALA A 237 4.54 -27.36 1.93
C ALA A 237 4.75 -28.41 3.02
N VAL A 238 4.15 -28.21 4.20
CA VAL A 238 4.19 -29.22 5.29
C VAL A 238 3.34 -30.45 4.94
N SER A 239 2.15 -30.25 4.41
CA SER A 239 1.26 -31.34 3.98
C SER A 239 1.89 -32.17 2.86
N ASP A 240 2.50 -31.50 1.88
CA ASP A 240 3.19 -32.16 0.78
C ASP A 240 4.40 -32.99 1.27
N LEU A 241 5.15 -32.49 2.27
CA LEU A 241 6.22 -33.27 2.90
C LEU A 241 5.68 -34.53 3.57
N GLN A 242 4.54 -34.44 4.27
CA GLN A 242 3.94 -35.62 4.91
C GLN A 242 3.48 -36.63 3.88
N ALA A 243 2.83 -36.19 2.80
CA ALA A 243 2.41 -37.04 1.69
C ALA A 243 3.62 -37.72 1.01
N ASN A 244 4.70 -36.97 0.75
CA ASN A 244 5.92 -37.53 0.15
C ASN A 244 6.58 -38.59 1.07
N LYS A 245 6.65 -38.35 2.39
CA LYS A 245 7.16 -39.31 3.31
C LYS A 245 6.33 -40.60 3.37
N ALA A 246 4.99 -40.46 3.28
CA ALA A 246 4.12 -41.64 3.23
C ALA A 246 4.37 -42.46 1.95
N LYS A 247 4.50 -41.81 0.80
CA LYS A 247 4.84 -42.48 -0.46
C LYS A 247 6.22 -43.14 -0.39
N ILE A 248 7.25 -42.47 0.11
CA ILE A 248 8.59 -43.02 0.29
C ILE A 248 8.50 -44.25 1.19
N LYS A 249 7.77 -44.19 2.31
CA LYS A 249 7.59 -45.33 3.21
C LYS A 249 6.98 -46.52 2.49
N GLU A 250 5.86 -46.34 1.81
CA GLU A 250 5.14 -47.36 1.06
C GLU A 250 6.02 -48.02 -0.02
N MET A 251 6.70 -47.16 -0.80
CA MET A 251 7.64 -47.63 -1.84
C MET A 251 8.75 -48.50 -1.26
N TYR A 252 9.41 -48.10 -0.18
CA TYR A 252 10.50 -48.88 0.41
C TYR A 252 10.00 -50.12 1.14
N GLU A 253 8.76 -50.13 1.65
CA GLU A 253 8.13 -51.37 2.16
C GLU A 253 7.95 -52.41 1.04
N GLY A 254 7.59 -51.96 -0.18
CA GLY A 254 7.58 -52.84 -1.37
C GLY A 254 8.97 -53.36 -1.71
N ILE A 255 9.97 -52.50 -1.84
CA ILE A 255 11.36 -52.86 -2.11
C ILE A 255 11.91 -53.87 -1.10
N TYR A 256 11.64 -53.69 0.17
CA TYR A 256 12.06 -54.63 1.20
C TYR A 256 11.46 -56.01 0.99
N GLN A 257 10.16 -56.05 0.68
CA GLN A 257 9.51 -57.33 0.47
C GLN A 257 10.08 -58.06 -0.76
N ASP A 258 10.25 -57.34 -1.83
CA ASP A 258 10.73 -57.89 -3.10
C ASP A 258 12.17 -58.42 -2.97
N GLU A 259 13.07 -57.66 -2.38
CA GLU A 259 14.44 -58.08 -2.19
C GLU A 259 14.56 -59.25 -1.19
N TYR A 260 13.69 -59.23 -0.14
CA TYR A 260 13.63 -60.39 0.79
C TYR A 260 13.15 -61.64 0.08
N ASP A 261 12.11 -61.54 -0.76
CA ASP A 261 11.55 -62.71 -1.48
C ASP A 261 12.53 -63.27 -2.51
N LYS A 262 13.31 -62.41 -3.18
CA LYS A 262 14.42 -62.84 -4.03
C LYS A 262 15.45 -63.66 -3.24
N ILE A 263 15.97 -63.13 -2.16
CA ILE A 263 16.97 -63.79 -1.33
C ILE A 263 16.42 -65.08 -0.72
N ALA A 264 15.15 -65.06 -0.33
CA ALA A 264 14.48 -66.25 0.21
C ALA A 264 14.26 -67.33 -0.83
N SER A 265 14.04 -66.97 -2.08
CA SER A 265 13.95 -67.96 -3.19
C SER A 265 15.25 -68.71 -3.43
N GLU A 266 16.38 -68.00 -3.30
CA GLU A 266 17.72 -68.57 -3.59
C GLU A 266 18.32 -69.24 -2.35
N TYR A 267 18.12 -68.70 -1.17
CA TYR A 267 18.80 -69.09 0.08
C TYR A 267 17.84 -69.62 1.17
N SER A 268 16.68 -70.12 0.84
CA SER A 268 15.78 -70.74 1.83
C SER A 268 16.27 -72.13 2.22
N LYS A 269 16.17 -72.46 3.52
CA LYS A 269 16.37 -73.82 3.98
C LYS A 269 15.25 -74.69 3.45
N SER A 270 15.56 -75.71 2.67
CA SER A 270 14.62 -76.74 2.26
C SER A 270 13.90 -77.26 3.52
N LYS A 271 12.57 -77.26 3.52
CA LYS A 271 11.84 -78.06 4.51
C LYS A 271 12.19 -79.54 4.32
N LYS A 272 12.98 -80.08 5.16
CA LYS A 272 13.04 -81.52 5.30
C LYS A 272 11.79 -82.03 6.01
#